data_09550b49cf11146809222a66724530e5
#
_entry.id   09550b49cf11146809222a66724530e5
#
_cell.length_a   1.000
_cell.length_b   1.000
_cell.length_c   1.000
_cell.angle_alpha   90.00
_cell.angle_beta   90.00
_cell.angle_gamma   90.00
#
_symmetry.space_group_name_H-M   'P 1'
#
loop_
_entity.id
_entity.type
_entity.pdbx_description
1 polymer ?
#
loop_
_entity_poly.entity_id
_entity_poly.type
_entity_poly.pdbx_seq_one_letter_code
_entity_poly.pdbx_strand_id
1 'polypeptide(L)'
;VIRDLRVCFVGDSFVLGVGDPRCLGWVGRLAARTCADGQPLTTYNLGVRRQTSVDILARWRAECLLRLRDGNDLRVVMSFGVNDTTEENGRPRVTPERSAATLTRMLDQAAGQGWRVLVVGPPPVDDDAQNVRLASLDDAFARTCREAGVPYVAVQSSLRKSAVWTREVRTGDGAHPGSAGYDEITALITPRWRAWLTVT
;
A
#
# COMPACT_ATOMS: atom_id res chain seq x y z
N VAL A 1 19.70 18.89 -13.88
CA VAL A 1 19.97 17.51 -13.36
C VAL A 1 18.84 16.63 -13.87
N ILE A 2 19.17 15.49 -14.48
CA ILE A 2 18.18 14.49 -14.89
C ILE A 2 17.53 13.91 -13.63
N ARG A 3 16.19 13.79 -13.62
CA ARG A 3 15.44 13.21 -12.50
C ARG A 3 15.76 11.71 -12.38
N ASP A 4 16.31 11.29 -11.27
CA ASP A 4 16.48 9.88 -10.87
C ASP A 4 15.41 9.54 -9.81
N LEU A 5 14.23 9.19 -10.31
CA LEU A 5 13.06 8.83 -9.50
C LEU A 5 13.18 7.38 -9.03
N ARG A 6 13.27 7.19 -7.72
CA ARG A 6 13.29 5.87 -7.09
C ARG A 6 12.14 5.72 -6.11
N VAL A 7 11.38 4.64 -6.22
CA VAL A 7 10.20 4.38 -5.41
C VAL A 7 10.27 3.01 -4.75
N CYS A 8 10.25 2.97 -3.43
CA CYS A 8 10.03 1.75 -2.66
C CYS A 8 8.54 1.58 -2.36
N PHE A 9 7.99 0.40 -2.66
CA PHE A 9 6.63 0.01 -2.29
C PHE A 9 6.71 -0.92 -1.09
N VAL A 10 6.28 -0.44 0.07
CA VAL A 10 6.42 -1.11 1.37
C VAL A 10 5.06 -1.63 1.82
N GLY A 11 4.97 -2.91 2.15
CA GLY A 11 3.73 -3.48 2.63
C GLY A 11 3.73 -5.00 2.75
N ASP A 12 2.55 -5.56 2.62
CA ASP A 12 2.27 -6.97 2.80
C ASP A 12 2.08 -7.73 1.46
N SER A 13 1.28 -8.79 1.48
CA SER A 13 1.00 -9.64 0.30
C SER A 13 0.26 -8.90 -0.83
N PHE A 14 -0.52 -7.85 -0.54
CA PHE A 14 -1.18 -7.05 -1.56
C PHE A 14 -0.20 -6.17 -2.31
N VAL A 15 0.83 -5.65 -1.64
CA VAL A 15 1.94 -4.94 -2.29
C VAL A 15 2.76 -5.91 -3.13
N LEU A 16 3.04 -7.12 -2.61
CA LEU A 16 3.73 -8.17 -3.37
C LEU A 16 2.98 -8.54 -4.65
N GLY A 17 1.64 -8.50 -4.63
CA GLY A 17 0.81 -8.89 -5.77
C GLY A 17 0.40 -10.36 -5.76
N VAL A 18 0.23 -10.95 -4.57
CA VAL A 18 -0.24 -12.33 -4.41
C VAL A 18 -1.60 -12.52 -5.08
N GLY A 19 -1.79 -13.64 -5.76
CA GLY A 19 -3.02 -13.95 -6.50
C GLY A 19 -3.04 -13.47 -7.95
N ASP A 20 -2.14 -12.58 -8.35
CA ASP A 20 -2.05 -12.13 -9.74
C ASP A 20 -1.29 -13.15 -10.61
N PRO A 21 -1.95 -13.83 -11.57
CA PRO A 21 -1.27 -14.80 -12.45
C PRO A 21 -0.23 -14.14 -13.36
N ARG A 22 -0.24 -12.80 -13.50
CA ARG A 22 0.76 -12.05 -14.26
C ARG A 22 1.96 -11.64 -13.42
N CYS A 23 1.95 -11.92 -12.10
CA CYS A 23 3.00 -11.56 -11.14
C CYS A 23 3.35 -10.06 -11.10
N LEU A 24 2.43 -9.19 -11.50
CA LEU A 24 2.62 -7.73 -11.52
C LEU A 24 2.06 -7.05 -10.26
N GLY A 25 0.95 -7.57 -9.75
CA GLY A 25 0.17 -6.85 -8.75
C GLY A 25 -0.19 -5.43 -9.21
N TRP A 26 -0.64 -4.56 -8.32
CA TRP A 26 -0.89 -3.15 -8.65
C TRP A 26 0.41 -2.35 -8.78
N VAL A 27 1.47 -2.75 -8.09
CA VAL A 27 2.79 -2.09 -8.12
C VAL A 27 3.41 -2.16 -9.52
N GLY A 28 3.49 -3.37 -10.09
CA GLY A 28 4.04 -3.56 -11.43
C GLY A 28 3.21 -2.86 -12.51
N ARG A 29 1.87 -2.84 -12.34
CA ARG A 29 0.97 -2.13 -13.27
C ARG A 29 1.15 -0.61 -13.23
N LEU A 30 1.31 -0.01 -12.03
CA LEU A 30 1.61 1.42 -11.89
C LEU A 30 2.96 1.76 -12.52
N ALA A 31 3.99 0.96 -12.23
CA ALA A 31 5.32 1.17 -12.79
C ALA A 31 5.32 1.11 -14.32
N ALA A 32 4.71 0.08 -14.89
CA ALA A 32 4.63 -0.08 -16.35
C ALA A 32 3.87 1.08 -17.04
N ARG A 33 2.73 1.50 -16.47
CA ARG A 33 1.95 2.65 -16.99
C ARG A 33 2.76 3.95 -16.90
N THR A 34 3.46 4.17 -15.80
CA THR A 34 4.27 5.39 -15.58
C THR A 34 5.41 5.48 -16.60
N CYS A 35 6.10 4.37 -16.85
CA CYS A 35 7.11 4.31 -17.90
C CYS A 35 6.52 4.54 -19.30
N ALA A 36 5.36 3.94 -19.60
CA ALA A 36 4.66 4.14 -20.89
C ALA A 36 4.20 5.59 -21.08
N ASP A 37 3.87 6.29 -20.00
CA ASP A 37 3.55 7.73 -20.00
C ASP A 37 4.81 8.63 -20.16
N GLY A 38 6.00 8.06 -20.40
CA GLY A 38 7.25 8.80 -20.61
C GLY A 38 7.93 9.27 -19.31
N GLN A 39 7.57 8.73 -18.16
CA GLN A 39 8.20 9.04 -16.88
C GLN A 39 9.01 7.83 -16.37
N PRO A 40 10.31 7.76 -16.69
CA PRO A 40 11.13 6.65 -16.22
C PRO A 40 11.28 6.68 -14.69
N LEU A 41 11.22 5.50 -14.08
CA LEU A 41 11.42 5.35 -12.63
C LEU A 41 12.04 3.98 -12.33
N THR A 42 12.75 3.92 -11.20
CA THR A 42 13.20 2.66 -10.62
C THR A 42 12.25 2.28 -9.47
N THR A 43 11.67 1.10 -9.51
CA THR A 43 10.75 0.61 -8.48
C THR A 43 11.33 -0.58 -7.74
N TYR A 44 11.06 -0.62 -6.43
CA TYR A 44 11.42 -1.73 -5.56
C TYR A 44 10.17 -2.20 -4.82
N ASN A 45 9.70 -3.40 -5.14
CA ASN A 45 8.58 -4.02 -4.42
C ASN A 45 9.12 -4.72 -3.17
N LEU A 46 8.75 -4.21 -2.00
CA LEU A 46 9.14 -4.68 -0.67
C LEU A 46 7.94 -5.29 0.08
N GLY A 47 6.98 -5.85 -0.66
CA GLY A 47 5.85 -6.57 -0.10
C GLY A 47 6.29 -7.92 0.49
N VAL A 48 5.85 -8.23 1.72
CA VAL A 48 6.11 -9.51 2.39
C VAL A 48 4.80 -10.10 2.93
N ARG A 49 4.50 -11.33 2.51
CA ARG A 49 3.25 -12.00 2.89
C ARG A 49 3.04 -12.08 4.39
N ARG A 50 1.78 -11.90 4.82
CA ARG A 50 1.30 -12.07 6.20
C ARG A 50 1.88 -11.09 7.23
N GLN A 51 2.69 -10.14 6.82
CA GLN A 51 3.24 -9.15 7.75
C GLN A 51 2.17 -8.16 8.22
N THR A 52 2.22 -7.89 9.51
CA THR A 52 1.47 -6.81 10.16
C THR A 52 2.22 -5.49 10.02
N SER A 53 1.55 -4.38 10.37
CA SER A 53 2.20 -3.07 10.45
C SER A 53 3.46 -3.08 11.33
N VAL A 54 3.43 -3.85 12.43
CA VAL A 54 4.56 -3.96 13.38
C VAL A 54 5.75 -4.68 12.74
N ASP A 55 5.50 -5.76 11.99
CA ASP A 55 6.55 -6.50 11.29
C ASP A 55 7.18 -5.61 10.21
N ILE A 56 6.35 -4.87 9.48
CA ILE A 56 6.79 -3.94 8.43
C ILE A 56 7.64 -2.82 9.05
N LEU A 57 7.21 -2.23 10.18
CA LEU A 57 7.96 -1.20 10.89
C LEU A 57 9.38 -1.65 11.25
N ALA A 58 9.55 -2.92 11.61
CA ALA A 58 10.85 -3.46 12.03
C ALA A 58 11.90 -3.49 10.91
N ARG A 59 11.49 -3.57 9.62
CA ARG A 59 12.41 -3.78 8.49
C ARG A 59 12.46 -2.64 7.45
N TRP A 60 11.31 -1.97 7.21
CA TRP A 60 11.09 -1.16 6.03
C TRP A 60 12.15 -0.08 5.79
N ARG A 61 12.56 0.63 6.87
CA ARG A 61 13.51 1.73 6.77
C ARG A 61 14.90 1.26 6.31
N ALA A 62 15.39 0.17 6.88
CA ALA A 62 16.69 -0.40 6.52
C ALA A 62 16.70 -0.86 5.06
N GLU A 63 15.61 -1.48 4.60
CA GLU A 63 15.47 -1.92 3.22
C GLU A 63 15.39 -0.75 2.22
N CYS A 64 14.66 0.31 2.56
CA CYS A 64 14.55 1.51 1.74
C CYS A 64 15.89 2.27 1.66
N LEU A 65 16.62 2.39 2.76
CA LEU A 65 17.93 3.06 2.79
C LEU A 65 18.90 2.49 1.76
N LEU A 66 18.93 1.18 1.57
CA LEU A 66 19.79 0.55 0.59
C LEU A 66 19.44 0.87 -0.88
N ARG A 67 18.16 1.17 -1.14
CA ARG A 67 17.59 1.31 -2.48
C ARG A 67 17.40 2.77 -2.91
N LEU A 68 17.18 3.64 -1.95
CA LEU A 68 16.89 5.04 -2.20
C LEU A 68 18.13 5.95 -2.14
N ARG A 69 19.26 5.45 -1.66
CA ARG A 69 20.50 6.24 -1.70
C ARG A 69 20.90 6.54 -3.15
N ASP A 70 21.64 7.60 -3.36
CA ASP A 70 22.20 8.04 -4.65
C ASP A 70 21.17 8.53 -5.69
N GLY A 71 19.85 8.48 -5.41
CA GLY A 71 18.82 9.12 -6.22
C GLY A 71 18.58 10.58 -5.83
N ASN A 72 17.88 11.33 -6.69
CA ASN A 72 17.55 12.73 -6.41
C ASN A 72 16.05 13.01 -6.25
N ASP A 73 15.20 12.01 -6.47
CA ASP A 73 13.76 12.03 -6.16
C ASP A 73 13.39 10.70 -5.48
N LEU A 74 13.36 10.72 -4.16
CA LEU A 74 13.26 9.53 -3.32
C LEU A 74 11.87 9.41 -2.70
N ARG A 75 11.17 8.33 -3.02
CA ARG A 75 9.76 8.17 -2.69
C ARG A 75 9.44 6.82 -2.07
N VAL A 76 8.45 6.79 -1.20
CA VAL A 76 7.94 5.56 -0.57
C VAL A 76 6.43 5.51 -0.70
N VAL A 77 5.91 4.38 -1.15
CA VAL A 77 4.48 4.06 -1.09
C VAL A 77 4.28 3.02 0.00
N MET A 78 3.37 3.27 0.93
CA MET A 78 3.06 2.36 2.02
C MET A 78 1.64 1.82 1.85
N SER A 79 1.47 0.49 1.97
CA SER A 79 0.14 -0.15 1.98
C SER A 79 0.17 -1.42 2.82
N PHE A 80 -0.60 -1.42 3.91
CA PHE A 80 -0.71 -2.53 4.86
C PHE A 80 -1.98 -2.37 5.72
N GLY A 81 -2.23 -3.31 6.61
CA GLY A 81 -3.30 -3.25 7.61
C GLY A 81 -4.28 -4.42 7.52
N VAL A 82 -4.36 -5.14 6.41
CA VAL A 82 -5.24 -6.30 6.29
C VAL A 82 -4.87 -7.35 7.35
N ASN A 83 -3.58 -7.67 7.48
CA ASN A 83 -3.13 -8.64 8.47
C ASN A 83 -3.26 -8.15 9.92
N ASP A 84 -3.25 -6.84 10.16
CA ASP A 84 -3.47 -6.28 11.49
C ASP A 84 -4.88 -6.61 12.00
N THR A 85 -5.89 -6.54 11.12
CA THR A 85 -7.30 -6.77 11.43
C THR A 85 -7.71 -8.25 11.43
N THR A 86 -6.84 -9.14 10.96
CA THR A 86 -7.06 -10.60 11.05
C THR A 86 -7.12 -11.00 12.51
N GLU A 87 -8.14 -11.77 12.89
CA GLU A 87 -8.28 -12.28 14.25
C GLU A 87 -7.50 -13.58 14.46
N GLU A 88 -6.77 -13.62 15.55
CA GLU A 88 -6.15 -14.83 16.10
C GLU A 88 -6.55 -14.93 17.57
N ASN A 89 -7.10 -16.06 17.98
CA ASN A 89 -7.60 -16.30 19.35
C ASN A 89 -8.64 -15.23 19.81
N GLY A 90 -9.54 -14.83 18.91
CA GLY A 90 -10.63 -13.87 19.19
C GLY A 90 -10.17 -12.41 19.36
N ARG A 91 -8.98 -12.06 18.90
CA ARG A 91 -8.45 -10.69 18.93
C ARG A 91 -7.75 -10.36 17.63
N PRO A 92 -7.80 -9.10 17.17
CA PRO A 92 -6.99 -8.68 16.04
C PRO A 92 -5.49 -8.85 16.35
N ARG A 93 -4.71 -9.21 15.35
CA ARG A 93 -3.25 -9.40 15.50
C ARG A 93 -2.54 -8.13 15.95
N VAL A 94 -3.05 -6.97 15.52
CA VAL A 94 -2.60 -5.66 15.99
C VAL A 94 -3.84 -4.80 16.28
N THR A 95 -3.87 -4.10 17.41
CA THR A 95 -5.01 -3.22 17.71
C THR A 95 -5.02 -2.00 16.79
N PRO A 96 -6.20 -1.42 16.48
CA PRO A 96 -6.31 -0.25 15.60
C PRO A 96 -5.42 0.93 16.04
N GLU A 97 -5.34 1.17 17.36
CA GLU A 97 -4.52 2.24 17.93
C GLU A 97 -3.03 2.00 17.66
N ARG A 98 -2.59 0.76 17.83
CA ARG A 98 -1.19 0.37 17.57
C ARG A 98 -0.87 0.42 16.08
N SER A 99 -1.78 0.04 15.21
CA SER A 99 -1.61 0.16 13.75
C SER A 99 -1.48 1.62 13.33
N ALA A 100 -2.34 2.51 13.86
CA ALA A 100 -2.28 3.94 13.58
C ALA A 100 -0.98 4.57 14.12
N ALA A 101 -0.59 4.25 15.36
CA ALA A 101 0.67 4.72 15.94
C ALA A 101 1.89 4.20 15.15
N THR A 102 1.81 2.99 14.61
CA THR A 102 2.85 2.43 13.74
C THR A 102 2.97 3.23 12.44
N LEU A 103 1.84 3.56 11.81
CA LEU A 103 1.85 4.41 10.62
C LEU A 103 2.45 5.79 10.93
N THR A 104 2.01 6.46 12.00
CA THR A 104 2.59 7.75 12.44
C THR A 104 4.11 7.66 12.53
N ARG A 105 4.63 6.65 13.23
CA ARG A 105 6.07 6.45 13.39
C ARG A 105 6.79 6.26 12.05
N MET A 106 6.18 5.53 11.11
CA MET A 106 6.76 5.33 9.78
C MET A 106 6.79 6.65 8.98
N LEU A 107 5.73 7.46 9.08
CA LEU A 107 5.67 8.78 8.43
C LEU A 107 6.74 9.73 8.99
N ASP A 108 6.91 9.79 10.32
CA ASP A 108 7.96 10.58 10.98
C ASP A 108 9.36 10.14 10.54
N GLN A 109 9.59 8.82 10.47
CA GLN A 109 10.86 8.28 10.01
C GLN A 109 11.13 8.62 8.54
N ALA A 110 10.12 8.60 7.67
CA ALA A 110 10.26 8.99 6.27
C ALA A 110 10.55 10.47 6.12
N ALA A 111 9.86 11.33 6.89
CA ALA A 111 10.10 12.76 6.93
C ALA A 111 11.53 13.09 7.38
N GLY A 112 12.04 12.41 8.40
CA GLY A 112 13.43 12.52 8.84
C GLY A 112 14.48 12.09 7.83
N GLN A 113 14.09 11.32 6.78
CA GLN A 113 14.94 10.95 5.64
C GLN A 113 14.76 11.89 4.44
N GLY A 114 13.80 12.80 4.48
CA GLY A 114 13.42 13.61 3.32
C GLY A 114 12.69 12.83 2.23
N TRP A 115 12.17 11.64 2.53
CA TRP A 115 11.43 10.82 1.56
C TRP A 115 9.99 11.29 1.45
N ARG A 116 9.49 11.42 0.24
CA ARG A 116 8.07 11.69 -0.01
C ARG A 116 7.26 10.42 0.12
N VAL A 117 6.12 10.51 0.81
CA VAL A 117 5.28 9.34 1.07
C VAL A 117 3.92 9.48 0.39
N LEU A 118 3.40 8.36 -0.10
CA LEU A 118 2.01 8.13 -0.48
C LEU A 118 1.53 6.91 0.30
N VAL A 119 0.36 6.98 0.92
CA VAL A 119 -0.24 5.83 1.61
C VAL A 119 -1.47 5.37 0.84
N VAL A 120 -1.55 4.05 0.61
CA VAL A 120 -2.71 3.37 0.04
C VAL A 120 -3.37 2.56 1.15
N GLY A 121 -4.66 2.76 1.37
CA GLY A 121 -5.44 2.07 2.39
C GLY A 121 -5.52 0.56 2.17
N PRO A 122 -5.84 -0.20 3.22
CA PRO A 122 -6.00 -1.65 3.13
C PRO A 122 -7.22 -2.01 2.26
N PRO A 123 -7.08 -2.96 1.31
CA PRO A 123 -8.21 -3.44 0.52
C PRO A 123 -9.12 -4.38 1.31
N PRO A 124 -10.39 -4.60 0.87
CA PRO A 124 -11.31 -5.53 1.50
C PRO A 124 -10.99 -6.99 1.16
N VAL A 125 -11.46 -7.89 2.01
CA VAL A 125 -11.36 -9.36 1.89
C VAL A 125 -12.75 -10.01 1.87
N ASP A 126 -12.87 -11.33 1.70
CA ASP A 126 -14.14 -12.07 1.76
C ASP A 126 -14.52 -12.47 3.20
N ASP A 127 -14.46 -11.50 4.11
CA ASP A 127 -14.88 -11.63 5.50
C ASP A 127 -15.54 -10.32 5.94
N ASP A 128 -16.86 -10.33 6.14
CA ASP A 128 -17.62 -9.12 6.48
C ASP A 128 -17.23 -8.54 7.84
N ALA A 129 -16.95 -9.38 8.83
CA ALA A 129 -16.53 -8.92 10.15
C ALA A 129 -15.14 -8.27 10.09
N GLN A 130 -14.22 -8.85 9.35
CA GLN A 130 -12.91 -8.23 9.10
C GLN A 130 -13.04 -6.94 8.30
N ASN A 131 -13.94 -6.89 7.31
CA ASN A 131 -14.17 -5.67 6.53
C ASN A 131 -14.73 -4.50 7.36
N VAL A 132 -15.50 -4.77 8.42
CA VAL A 132 -15.91 -3.74 9.39
C VAL A 132 -14.69 -3.18 10.14
N ARG A 133 -13.80 -4.06 10.60
CA ARG A 133 -12.55 -3.66 11.26
C ARG A 133 -11.62 -2.90 10.30
N LEU A 134 -11.54 -3.35 9.04
CA LEU A 134 -10.77 -2.68 7.98
C LEU A 134 -11.28 -1.27 7.69
N ALA A 135 -12.59 -1.07 7.63
CA ALA A 135 -13.16 0.26 7.41
C ALA A 135 -12.78 1.23 8.54
N SER A 136 -12.85 0.78 9.79
CA SER A 136 -12.42 1.59 10.95
C SER A 136 -10.93 1.92 10.92
N LEU A 137 -10.10 0.96 10.48
CA LEU A 137 -8.66 1.17 10.34
C LEU A 137 -8.33 2.10 9.16
N ASP A 138 -9.03 1.99 8.03
CA ASP A 138 -8.91 2.86 6.86
C ASP A 138 -9.18 4.33 7.25
N ASP A 139 -10.26 4.58 8.02
CA ASP A 139 -10.56 5.90 8.57
C ASP A 139 -9.46 6.42 9.52
N ALA A 140 -8.89 5.56 10.36
CA ALA A 140 -7.81 5.92 11.24
C ALA A 140 -6.54 6.30 10.45
N PHE A 141 -6.17 5.50 9.45
CA PHE A 141 -5.03 5.79 8.58
C PHE A 141 -5.22 7.08 7.78
N ALA A 142 -6.43 7.31 7.26
CA ALA A 142 -6.77 8.55 6.56
C ALA A 142 -6.62 9.79 7.46
N ARG A 143 -7.03 9.70 8.75
CA ARG A 143 -6.80 10.77 9.73
C ARG A 143 -5.31 11.00 10.01
N THR A 144 -4.56 9.93 10.29
CA THR A 144 -3.09 10.00 10.52
C THR A 144 -2.38 10.66 9.34
N CYS A 145 -2.71 10.28 8.10
CA CYS A 145 -2.09 10.86 6.91
C CYS A 145 -2.46 12.34 6.75
N ARG A 146 -3.72 12.73 7.01
CA ARG A 146 -4.17 14.12 6.93
C ARG A 146 -3.44 14.99 7.96
N GLU A 147 -3.27 14.51 9.19
CA GLU A 147 -2.55 15.21 10.26
C GLU A 147 -1.06 15.40 9.93
N ALA A 148 -0.47 14.41 9.26
CA ALA A 148 0.91 14.45 8.79
C ALA A 148 1.10 15.19 7.44
N GLY A 149 0.04 15.67 6.80
CA GLY A 149 0.11 16.29 5.47
C GLY A 149 0.51 15.32 4.34
N VAL A 150 0.30 14.01 4.54
CA VAL A 150 0.68 12.95 3.60
C VAL A 150 -0.55 12.55 2.76
N PRO A 151 -0.40 12.43 1.42
CA PRO A 151 -1.50 11.98 0.57
C PRO A 151 -1.92 10.54 0.88
N TYR A 152 -3.23 10.30 0.92
CA TYR A 152 -3.87 9.03 1.17
C TYR A 152 -4.80 8.62 0.03
N VAL A 153 -4.83 7.33 -0.30
CA VAL A 153 -5.76 6.74 -1.28
C VAL A 153 -6.63 5.71 -0.57
N ALA A 154 -7.87 6.05 -0.26
CA ALA A 154 -8.84 5.10 0.25
C ALA A 154 -9.30 4.18 -0.88
N VAL A 155 -9.15 2.88 -0.73
CA VAL A 155 -9.54 1.87 -1.73
C VAL A 155 -10.64 0.93 -1.21
N GLN A 156 -10.77 0.78 0.11
CA GLN A 156 -11.61 -0.20 0.77
C GLN A 156 -13.07 -0.12 0.31
N SER A 157 -13.72 1.04 0.43
CA SER A 157 -15.15 1.19 0.15
C SER A 157 -15.48 1.02 -1.35
N SER A 158 -14.60 1.44 -2.25
CA SER A 158 -14.78 1.30 -3.69
C SER A 158 -14.64 -0.15 -4.12
N LEU A 159 -13.59 -0.84 -3.66
CA LEU A 159 -13.34 -2.24 -3.99
C LEU A 159 -14.40 -3.17 -3.38
N ARG A 160 -14.92 -2.86 -2.19
CA ARG A 160 -16.01 -3.62 -1.58
C ARG A 160 -17.29 -3.61 -2.42
N LYS A 161 -17.53 -2.57 -3.22
CA LYS A 161 -18.66 -2.45 -4.14
C LYS A 161 -18.37 -3.04 -5.52
N SER A 162 -17.13 -3.39 -5.81
CA SER A 162 -16.74 -3.97 -7.09
C SER A 162 -17.14 -5.43 -7.16
N ALA A 163 -17.95 -5.77 -8.16
CA ALA A 163 -18.32 -7.15 -8.45
C ALA A 163 -17.11 -7.98 -8.93
N VAL A 164 -16.13 -7.35 -9.59
CA VAL A 164 -14.90 -8.02 -10.06
C VAL A 164 -14.03 -8.37 -8.87
N TRP A 165 -13.70 -7.39 -8.03
CA TRP A 165 -12.89 -7.60 -6.83
C TRP A 165 -13.49 -8.68 -5.94
N THR A 166 -14.76 -8.52 -5.55
CA THR A 166 -15.46 -9.44 -4.64
C THR A 166 -15.50 -10.86 -5.18
N ARG A 167 -15.79 -11.03 -6.48
CA ARG A 167 -15.79 -12.35 -7.12
C ARG A 167 -14.41 -12.98 -7.10
N GLU A 168 -13.35 -12.26 -7.52
CA GLU A 168 -12.01 -12.82 -7.60
C GLU A 168 -11.44 -13.18 -6.22
N VAL A 169 -11.67 -12.34 -5.21
CA VAL A 169 -11.28 -12.63 -3.83
C VAL A 169 -11.99 -13.87 -3.31
N ARG A 170 -13.33 -13.96 -3.50
CA ARG A 170 -14.13 -15.10 -3.02
C ARG A 170 -13.80 -16.42 -3.72
N THR A 171 -13.52 -16.40 -5.02
CA THR A 171 -13.15 -17.61 -5.77
C THR A 171 -11.69 -18.00 -5.63
N GLY A 172 -10.86 -17.12 -5.05
CA GLY A 172 -9.46 -17.36 -4.75
C GLY A 172 -9.24 -17.88 -3.33
N ASP A 173 -8.39 -17.21 -2.60
CA ASP A 173 -8.01 -17.57 -1.22
C ASP A 173 -8.78 -16.80 -0.13
N GLY A 174 -9.79 -16.05 -0.51
CA GLY A 174 -10.61 -15.22 0.37
C GLY A 174 -9.99 -13.87 0.71
N ALA A 175 -8.76 -13.59 0.25
CA ALA A 175 -8.06 -12.34 0.53
C ALA A 175 -7.61 -11.63 -0.76
N HIS A 176 -6.90 -12.33 -1.63
CA HIS A 176 -6.22 -11.73 -2.78
C HIS A 176 -7.06 -11.83 -4.07
N PRO A 177 -7.15 -10.75 -4.85
CA PRO A 177 -7.82 -10.79 -6.13
C PRO A 177 -6.92 -11.43 -7.21
N GLY A 178 -7.52 -11.74 -8.34
CA GLY A 178 -6.81 -12.07 -9.57
C GLY A 178 -6.41 -10.81 -10.35
N SER A 179 -6.15 -11.02 -11.65
CA SER A 179 -5.60 -9.97 -12.52
C SER A 179 -6.54 -8.77 -12.68
N ALA A 180 -7.85 -9.00 -12.83
CA ALA A 180 -8.80 -7.92 -13.05
C ALA A 180 -9.03 -7.07 -11.79
N GLY A 181 -9.04 -7.68 -10.60
CA GLY A 181 -9.09 -6.94 -9.34
C GLY A 181 -7.84 -6.10 -9.11
N TYR A 182 -6.65 -6.60 -9.51
CA TYR A 182 -5.45 -5.77 -9.50
C TYR A 182 -5.49 -4.63 -10.53
N ASP A 183 -6.17 -4.78 -11.65
CA ASP A 183 -6.41 -3.67 -12.58
C ASP A 183 -7.33 -2.60 -11.96
N GLU A 184 -8.37 -3.01 -11.19
CA GLU A 184 -9.27 -2.07 -10.51
C GLU A 184 -8.57 -1.26 -9.40
N ILE A 185 -7.85 -1.90 -8.49
CA ILE A 185 -7.11 -1.14 -7.46
C ILE A 185 -6.07 -0.22 -8.09
N THR A 186 -5.41 -0.66 -9.16
CA THR A 186 -4.47 0.20 -9.92
C THR A 186 -5.19 1.43 -10.48
N ALA A 187 -6.40 1.26 -11.02
CA ALA A 187 -7.19 2.38 -11.55
C ALA A 187 -7.55 3.40 -10.47
N LEU A 188 -7.92 2.92 -9.26
CA LEU A 188 -8.22 3.78 -8.11
C LEU A 188 -6.99 4.58 -7.64
N ILE A 189 -5.81 3.98 -7.65
CA ILE A 189 -4.57 4.62 -7.19
C ILE A 189 -4.03 5.62 -8.21
N THR A 190 -4.18 5.34 -9.50
CA THR A 190 -3.54 6.08 -10.61
C THR A 190 -3.71 7.60 -10.55
N PRO A 191 -4.91 8.19 -10.30
CA PRO A 191 -5.05 9.65 -10.28
C PRO A 191 -4.19 10.32 -9.21
N ARG A 192 -4.20 9.78 -7.99
CA ARG A 192 -3.41 10.31 -6.87
C ARG A 192 -1.92 10.05 -7.08
N TRP A 193 -1.56 8.89 -7.60
CA TRP A 193 -0.20 8.55 -7.97
C TRP A 193 0.39 9.55 -8.97
N ARG A 194 -0.32 9.82 -10.08
CA ARG A 194 0.13 10.81 -11.07
C ARG A 194 0.31 12.20 -10.47
N ALA A 195 -0.67 12.68 -9.71
CA ALA A 195 -0.58 13.98 -9.03
C ALA A 195 0.60 14.02 -8.05
N TRP A 196 0.83 12.95 -7.29
CA TRP A 196 1.94 12.86 -6.34
C TRP A 196 3.31 12.84 -7.03
N LEU A 197 3.43 12.26 -8.22
CA LEU A 197 4.67 12.27 -8.98
C LEU A 197 5.04 13.65 -9.55
N THR A 198 4.08 14.56 -9.72
CA THR A 198 4.34 15.93 -10.25
C THR A 198 4.81 16.89 -9.16
N VAL A 199 4.62 16.59 -7.88
CA VAL A 199 5.13 17.42 -6.78
C VAL A 199 6.65 17.32 -6.74
N THR A 200 7.33 18.43 -7.00
CA THR A 200 8.80 18.57 -6.94
C THR A 200 9.27 19.03 -5.57
#